data_34d65b4fe178147bfbd128a3e8e50e97
#
_entry.id   34d65b4fe178147bfbd128a3e8e50e97
#
_cell.length_a   1.000
_cell.length_b   1.000
_cell.length_c   1.000
_cell.angle_alpha   90.00
_cell.angle_beta   90.00
_cell.angle_gamma   90.00
#
_symmetry.space_group_name_H-M   'P 1'
#
loop_
_entity.id
_entity.type
_entity.pdbx_description
1 polymer ?
#
loop_
_entity_poly.entity_id
_entity_poly.type
_entity_poly.pdbx_seq_one_letter_code
_entity_poly.pdbx_strand_id
1 'polypeptide(L)'
;MRRVMLWIMAVMFIAGGKAILAKPAVSRDADVSLYGPSFPVGDLKFTIPSKWKIEPVESPARGGQWRVPPLHGEGDGGEVVVFYFGPGIGGSAKENIEAWIGTMFNAEGHPAAAEVKHHTTGGFKISQVVIFGTYNQVVSLPGVPPVPKSNYGLLGAVIENPQGNIYWRFTGPEALITANLPLFNKVVDSVKPQEKAP
;
A
#
# COMPACT_ATOMS: atom_id res chain seq x y z
N MET A 1 73.67 15.67 -9.55
CA MET A 1 73.47 15.35 -8.11
C MET A 1 72.17 14.58 -7.93
N ARG A 2 72.24 13.26 -7.84
CA ARG A 2 71.08 12.38 -7.69
C ARG A 2 70.90 12.07 -6.21
N ARG A 3 69.76 12.44 -5.61
CA ARG A 3 69.38 12.02 -4.27
C ARG A 3 68.60 10.70 -4.36
N VAL A 4 69.18 9.65 -3.80
CA VAL A 4 68.61 8.34 -3.61
C VAL A 4 67.72 8.43 -2.38
N MET A 5 66.42 8.13 -2.56
CA MET A 5 65.44 8.08 -1.48
C MET A 5 65.18 6.61 -1.10
N LEU A 6 65.58 6.28 0.11
CA LEU A 6 65.50 4.94 0.70
C LEU A 6 64.06 4.64 1.10
N TRP A 7 63.49 3.57 0.58
CA TRP A 7 62.18 3.06 1.00
C TRP A 7 62.38 2.07 2.14
N ILE A 8 61.82 2.40 3.30
CA ILE A 8 61.74 1.48 4.45
C ILE A 8 60.41 0.75 4.30
N MET A 9 60.46 -0.58 4.05
CA MET A 9 59.31 -1.48 4.11
C MET A 9 58.98 -1.75 5.57
N ALA A 10 57.82 -1.26 6.02
CA ALA A 10 57.19 -1.69 7.27
C ALA A 10 56.28 -2.88 6.97
N VAL A 11 56.65 -4.05 7.47
CA VAL A 11 55.79 -5.25 7.44
C VAL A 11 54.75 -5.10 8.53
N MET A 12 53.49 -4.90 8.12
CA MET A 12 52.35 -4.86 9.03
C MET A 12 51.70 -6.24 9.11
N PHE A 13 51.79 -6.86 10.29
CA PHE A 13 51.09 -8.10 10.61
C PHE A 13 49.58 -7.86 10.59
N ILE A 14 48.87 -8.50 9.67
CA ILE A 14 47.41 -8.50 9.62
C ILE A 14 46.90 -9.65 10.51
N ALA A 15 46.49 -9.32 11.72
CA ALA A 15 45.71 -10.22 12.57
C ALA A 15 44.33 -10.38 11.96
N GLY A 16 43.95 -11.61 11.58
CA GLY A 16 42.67 -11.95 10.97
C GLY A 16 41.51 -11.79 11.96
N GLY A 17 40.90 -10.61 12.00
CA GLY A 17 39.63 -10.38 12.61
C GLY A 17 38.52 -10.57 11.58
N LYS A 18 37.61 -11.57 11.77
CA LYS A 18 36.36 -11.69 10.99
C LYS A 18 35.54 -10.44 11.27
N ALA A 19 35.43 -9.53 10.29
CA ALA A 19 34.50 -8.43 10.34
C ALA A 19 33.09 -9.03 10.24
N ILE A 20 32.38 -9.06 11.36
CA ILE A 20 30.94 -9.31 11.40
C ILE A 20 30.32 -8.05 10.79
N LEU A 21 29.86 -8.14 9.54
CA LEU A 21 29.03 -7.13 8.91
C LEU A 21 27.73 -7.02 9.73
N ALA A 22 27.68 -6.05 10.64
CA ALA A 22 26.48 -5.69 11.35
C ALA A 22 25.45 -5.24 10.29
N LYS A 23 24.34 -5.97 10.20
CA LYS A 23 23.18 -5.57 9.43
C LYS A 23 22.78 -4.17 9.89
N PRO A 24 22.60 -3.17 8.99
CA PRO A 24 22.24 -1.83 9.43
C PRO A 24 20.97 -1.92 10.26
N ALA A 25 21.03 -1.45 11.50
CA ALA A 25 19.86 -1.31 12.34
C ALA A 25 18.94 -0.30 11.68
N VAL A 26 17.79 -0.76 11.17
CA VAL A 26 16.73 0.13 10.70
C VAL A 26 16.30 0.94 11.92
N SER A 27 16.58 2.24 11.89
CA SER A 27 16.20 3.17 12.94
C SER A 27 14.66 3.14 13.10
N ARG A 28 14.18 2.63 14.23
CA ARG A 28 12.74 2.62 14.57
C ARG A 28 12.17 4.03 14.63
N ASP A 29 12.97 5.03 14.92
CA ASP A 29 12.54 6.43 15.05
C ASP A 29 12.22 7.09 13.72
N ALA A 30 12.88 6.70 12.62
CA ALA A 30 12.55 7.19 11.27
C ALA A 30 11.22 6.62 10.76
N ASP A 31 10.81 5.45 11.23
CA ASP A 31 9.56 4.80 10.81
C ASP A 31 8.33 5.43 11.50
N VAL A 32 8.46 5.91 12.74
CA VAL A 32 7.38 6.57 13.51
C VAL A 32 6.94 7.90 12.88
N SER A 33 7.84 8.65 12.24
CA SER A 33 7.50 9.92 11.59
C SER A 33 6.73 9.75 10.28
N LEU A 34 6.79 8.58 9.64
CA LEU A 34 6.11 8.28 8.37
C LEU A 34 4.67 7.79 8.58
N TYR A 35 4.33 7.34 9.79
CA TYR A 35 3.02 6.77 10.11
C TYR A 35 2.32 7.58 11.20
N GLY A 36 1.01 7.77 11.00
CA GLY A 36 0.12 8.39 11.97
C GLY A 36 -0.37 7.37 13.02
N PRO A 37 -1.36 7.78 13.82
CA PRO A 37 -1.98 6.90 14.80
C PRO A 37 -2.68 5.72 14.14
N SER A 38 -2.91 4.68 14.94
CA SER A 38 -3.68 3.51 14.53
C SER A 38 -5.12 3.89 14.19
N PHE A 39 -5.64 3.40 13.07
CA PHE A 39 -7.00 3.65 12.59
C PHE A 39 -7.86 2.38 12.71
N PRO A 40 -9.01 2.44 13.42
CA PRO A 40 -9.87 1.29 13.61
C PRO A 40 -10.79 1.06 12.40
N VAL A 41 -10.98 -0.21 12.01
CA VAL A 41 -11.95 -0.65 11.01
C VAL A 41 -12.56 -1.97 11.48
N GLY A 42 -13.84 -2.01 11.79
CA GLY A 42 -14.47 -3.17 12.40
C GLY A 42 -13.81 -3.51 13.74
N ASP A 43 -13.38 -4.73 13.92
CA ASP A 43 -12.64 -5.22 15.09
C ASP A 43 -11.10 -5.22 14.90
N LEU A 44 -10.63 -4.67 13.79
CA LEU A 44 -9.21 -4.56 13.44
C LEU A 44 -8.73 -3.11 13.50
N LYS A 45 -7.41 -2.93 13.57
CA LYS A 45 -6.74 -1.62 13.49
C LYS A 45 -5.56 -1.68 12.54
N PHE A 46 -5.29 -0.54 11.88
CA PHE A 46 -4.26 -0.36 10.85
C PHE A 46 -3.42 0.87 11.14
N THR A 47 -2.16 0.87 10.73
CA THR A 47 -1.28 2.04 10.83
C THR A 47 -1.27 2.78 9.51
N ILE A 48 -1.71 4.05 9.49
CA ILE A 48 -1.90 4.83 8.27
C ILE A 48 -0.71 5.76 8.04
N PRO A 49 -0.18 5.91 6.80
CA PRO A 49 0.87 6.87 6.51
C PRO A 49 0.45 8.32 6.82
N SER A 50 1.27 9.07 7.54
CA SER A 50 0.99 10.46 7.94
C SER A 50 0.76 11.42 6.77
N LYS A 51 1.31 11.10 5.60
CA LYS A 51 1.11 11.88 4.37
C LYS A 51 -0.25 11.67 3.71
N TRP A 52 -0.98 10.61 4.05
CA TRP A 52 -2.35 10.42 3.58
C TRP A 52 -3.29 11.28 4.40
N LYS A 53 -4.04 12.16 3.73
CA LYS A 53 -4.95 13.11 4.39
C LYS A 53 -6.31 12.48 4.55
N ILE A 54 -6.74 12.30 5.80
CA ILE A 54 -8.08 11.77 6.10
C ILE A 54 -9.15 12.73 5.57
N GLU A 55 -10.19 12.18 4.97
CA GLU A 55 -11.35 12.90 4.46
C GLU A 55 -12.64 12.38 5.13
N PRO A 56 -13.70 13.19 5.18
CA PRO A 56 -15.01 12.69 5.59
C PRO A 56 -15.48 11.55 4.71
N VAL A 57 -16.06 10.51 5.31
CA VAL A 57 -16.62 9.39 4.54
C VAL A 57 -17.95 9.79 3.92
N GLU A 58 -18.13 9.48 2.64
CA GLU A 58 -19.33 9.84 1.87
C GLU A 58 -20.44 8.77 1.95
N SER A 59 -20.14 7.61 2.51
CA SER A 59 -21.05 6.46 2.56
C SER A 59 -20.85 5.66 3.84
N PRO A 60 -21.92 5.16 4.48
CA PRO A 60 -21.82 4.29 5.66
C PRO A 60 -21.02 2.99 5.42
N ALA A 61 -20.90 2.57 4.17
CA ALA A 61 -20.09 1.40 3.79
C ALA A 61 -18.59 1.66 3.85
N ARG A 62 -18.16 2.94 3.84
CA ARG A 62 -16.75 3.33 3.96
C ARG A 62 -16.36 3.37 5.44
N GLY A 63 -15.48 2.50 5.86
CA GLY A 63 -14.86 2.53 7.19
C GLY A 63 -13.82 3.66 7.34
N GLY A 64 -13.31 4.22 6.23
CA GLY A 64 -12.39 5.35 6.18
C GLY A 64 -12.04 5.74 4.75
N GLN A 65 -11.59 6.98 4.59
CA GLN A 65 -11.21 7.55 3.29
C GLN A 65 -10.06 8.52 3.46
N TRP A 66 -9.11 8.50 2.51
CA TRP A 66 -7.95 9.39 2.49
C TRP A 66 -7.67 9.89 1.08
N ARG A 67 -7.26 11.13 1.00
CA ARG A 67 -6.61 11.69 -0.18
C ARG A 67 -5.10 11.50 -0.07
N VAL A 68 -4.50 10.97 -1.13
CA VAL A 68 -3.04 10.93 -1.30
C VAL A 68 -2.65 12.08 -2.21
N PRO A 69 -1.84 13.05 -1.75
CA PRO A 69 -1.42 14.19 -2.56
C PRO A 69 -0.66 13.74 -3.82
N PRO A 70 -0.71 14.50 -4.92
CA PRO A 70 0.08 14.23 -6.11
C PRO A 70 1.59 14.29 -5.80
N LEU A 71 2.41 13.56 -6.57
CA LEU A 71 3.85 13.38 -6.30
C LEU A 71 4.63 14.70 -6.27
N HIS A 72 4.28 15.64 -7.14
CA HIS A 72 5.00 16.91 -7.33
C HIS A 72 4.14 18.14 -6.99
N GLY A 73 3.07 17.96 -6.21
CA GLY A 73 2.17 19.03 -5.79
C GLY A 73 1.19 19.48 -6.87
N GLU A 74 1.31 18.99 -8.11
CA GLU A 74 0.44 19.31 -9.24
C GLU A 74 -0.18 18.04 -9.83
N GLY A 75 -1.36 18.19 -10.43
CA GLY A 75 -2.11 17.11 -11.08
C GLY A 75 -3.04 16.35 -10.12
N ASP A 76 -3.51 15.21 -10.60
CA ASP A 76 -4.43 14.37 -9.84
C ASP A 76 -3.71 13.69 -8.65
N GLY A 77 -4.32 13.76 -7.48
CA GLY A 77 -3.98 12.92 -6.35
C GLY A 77 -4.60 11.52 -6.46
N GLY A 78 -4.43 10.74 -5.41
CA GLY A 78 -5.06 9.43 -5.29
C GLY A 78 -6.12 9.39 -4.20
N GLU A 79 -7.04 8.42 -4.30
CA GLU A 79 -8.03 8.11 -3.29
C GLU A 79 -7.74 6.74 -2.68
N VAL A 80 -7.64 6.68 -1.34
CA VAL A 80 -7.64 5.42 -0.59
C VAL A 80 -8.95 5.31 0.16
N VAL A 81 -9.61 4.16 0.02
CA VAL A 81 -10.85 3.86 0.73
C VAL A 81 -10.72 2.49 1.39
N VAL A 82 -11.21 2.38 2.62
CA VAL A 82 -11.44 1.09 3.26
C VAL A 82 -12.94 0.87 3.45
N PHE A 83 -13.40 -0.33 3.09
CA PHE A 83 -14.80 -0.73 3.27
C PHE A 83 -14.89 -1.82 4.33
N TYR A 84 -15.96 -1.77 5.09
CA TYR A 84 -16.35 -2.80 6.05
C TYR A 84 -17.87 -2.88 6.11
N PHE A 85 -18.41 -4.06 5.89
CA PHE A 85 -19.86 -4.28 5.80
C PHE A 85 -20.40 -5.13 6.95
N GLY A 86 -19.53 -5.63 7.83
CA GLY A 86 -19.89 -6.57 8.89
C GLY A 86 -19.78 -8.03 8.47
N PRO A 87 -20.10 -8.96 9.40
CA PRO A 87 -19.97 -10.39 9.19
C PRO A 87 -20.83 -10.91 8.04
N GLY A 88 -20.24 -11.73 7.15
CA GLY A 88 -20.95 -12.40 6.06
C GLY A 88 -21.39 -11.50 4.90
N ILE A 89 -21.03 -10.21 4.91
CA ILE A 89 -21.39 -9.24 3.88
C ILE A 89 -20.14 -8.74 3.14
N GLY A 90 -20.30 -8.28 1.89
CA GLY A 90 -19.21 -7.69 1.08
C GLY A 90 -18.55 -8.67 0.11
N GLY A 91 -18.88 -9.96 0.17
CA GLY A 91 -18.38 -10.98 -0.75
C GLY A 91 -16.98 -11.50 -0.40
N SER A 92 -16.52 -12.46 -1.18
CA SER A 92 -15.21 -13.10 -1.02
C SER A 92 -14.08 -12.23 -1.57
N ALA A 93 -12.84 -12.56 -1.19
CA ALA A 93 -11.65 -11.92 -1.76
C ALA A 93 -11.59 -12.06 -3.29
N LYS A 94 -11.93 -13.24 -3.82
CA LYS A 94 -11.95 -13.51 -5.26
C LYS A 94 -12.94 -12.60 -5.98
N GLU A 95 -14.19 -12.53 -5.52
CA GLU A 95 -15.23 -11.71 -6.16
C GLU A 95 -14.86 -10.21 -6.18
N ASN A 96 -14.29 -9.69 -5.10
CA ASN A 96 -13.87 -8.29 -5.03
C ASN A 96 -12.68 -8.01 -5.96
N ILE A 97 -11.68 -8.89 -6.01
CA ILE A 97 -10.54 -8.75 -6.94
C ILE A 97 -11.02 -8.79 -8.39
N GLU A 98 -11.90 -9.72 -8.76
CA GLU A 98 -12.49 -9.81 -10.10
C GLU A 98 -13.30 -8.55 -10.45
N ALA A 99 -14.07 -8.02 -9.50
CA ALA A 99 -14.80 -6.77 -9.68
C ALA A 99 -13.84 -5.58 -9.92
N TRP A 100 -12.74 -5.49 -9.20
CA TRP A 100 -11.74 -4.43 -9.41
C TRP A 100 -11.02 -4.56 -10.74
N ILE A 101 -10.65 -5.78 -11.17
CA ILE A 101 -10.09 -6.04 -12.50
C ILE A 101 -11.07 -5.54 -13.58
N GLY A 102 -12.36 -5.79 -13.42
CA GLY A 102 -13.40 -5.34 -14.35
C GLY A 102 -13.56 -3.82 -14.47
N THR A 103 -12.93 -3.02 -13.60
CA THR A 103 -12.92 -1.55 -13.68
C THR A 103 -11.69 -0.98 -14.40
N MET A 104 -10.71 -1.83 -14.75
CA MET A 104 -9.45 -1.42 -15.37
C MET A 104 -9.30 -2.03 -16.75
N PHE A 105 -8.94 -1.22 -17.73
CA PHE A 105 -8.86 -1.61 -19.14
C PHE A 105 -7.50 -1.28 -19.74
N ASN A 106 -7.03 -2.12 -20.65
CA ASN A 106 -5.85 -1.86 -21.48
C ASN A 106 -6.20 -0.91 -22.65
N ALA A 107 -5.22 -0.60 -23.50
CA ALA A 107 -5.39 0.31 -24.64
C ALA A 107 -6.39 -0.23 -25.69
N GLU A 108 -6.56 -1.55 -25.77
CA GLU A 108 -7.47 -2.24 -26.68
C GLU A 108 -8.90 -2.33 -26.14
N GLY A 109 -9.15 -1.85 -24.90
CA GLY A 109 -10.48 -1.90 -24.27
C GLY A 109 -10.82 -3.25 -23.62
N HIS A 110 -9.85 -4.16 -23.50
CA HIS A 110 -9.99 -5.40 -22.74
C HIS A 110 -9.61 -5.19 -21.27
N PRO A 111 -9.99 -6.09 -20.35
CA PRO A 111 -9.53 -6.05 -18.98
C PRO A 111 -8.01 -5.97 -18.90
N ALA A 112 -7.49 -5.04 -18.10
CA ALA A 112 -6.05 -4.86 -17.92
C ALA A 112 -5.42 -6.08 -17.20
N ALA A 113 -4.14 -6.32 -17.47
CA ALA A 113 -3.39 -7.35 -16.76
C ALA A 113 -3.30 -7.01 -15.26
N ALA A 114 -3.53 -8.01 -14.42
CA ALA A 114 -3.52 -7.87 -12.97
C ALA A 114 -2.49 -8.80 -12.34
N GLU A 115 -1.71 -8.28 -11.39
CA GLU A 115 -0.84 -9.09 -10.54
C GLU A 115 -1.57 -9.35 -9.23
N VAL A 116 -1.88 -10.63 -8.94
CA VAL A 116 -2.54 -11.04 -7.70
C VAL A 116 -1.56 -11.78 -6.81
N LYS A 117 -1.50 -11.40 -5.53
CA LYS A 117 -0.67 -12.04 -4.50
C LYS A 117 -1.52 -12.46 -3.31
N HIS A 118 -1.15 -13.58 -2.70
CA HIS A 118 -1.75 -14.08 -1.47
C HIS A 118 -0.66 -14.28 -0.41
N HIS A 119 -0.93 -13.83 0.81
CA HIS A 119 -0.03 -14.04 1.94
C HIS A 119 -0.81 -14.04 3.26
N THR A 120 -0.10 -14.24 4.38
CA THR A 120 -0.69 -14.19 5.72
C THR A 120 0.14 -13.26 6.59
N THR A 121 -0.54 -12.33 7.28
CA THR A 121 0.08 -11.41 8.23
C THR A 121 -0.80 -11.30 9.47
N GLY A 122 -0.19 -11.38 10.66
CA GLY A 122 -0.93 -11.30 11.94
C GLY A 122 -1.99 -12.38 12.14
N GLY A 123 -1.90 -13.51 11.42
CA GLY A 123 -2.90 -14.57 11.42
C GLY A 123 -4.05 -14.39 10.43
N PHE A 124 -4.10 -13.27 9.70
CA PHE A 124 -5.12 -12.98 8.68
C PHE A 124 -4.64 -13.38 7.30
N LYS A 125 -5.50 -14.03 6.50
CA LYS A 125 -5.25 -14.25 5.08
C LYS A 125 -5.51 -12.96 4.32
N ILE A 126 -4.60 -12.60 3.44
CA ILE A 126 -4.64 -11.38 2.65
C ILE A 126 -4.51 -11.73 1.17
N SER A 127 -5.42 -11.19 0.38
CA SER A 127 -5.37 -11.24 -1.09
C SER A 127 -5.19 -9.82 -1.61
N GLN A 128 -4.12 -9.56 -2.37
CA GLN A 128 -3.80 -8.26 -2.94
C GLN A 128 -3.81 -8.31 -4.45
N VAL A 129 -4.15 -7.18 -5.08
CA VAL A 129 -4.09 -7.01 -6.53
C VAL A 129 -3.46 -5.66 -6.88
N VAL A 130 -2.65 -5.67 -7.94
CA VAL A 130 -2.08 -4.48 -8.58
C VAL A 130 -2.50 -4.48 -10.05
N ILE A 131 -3.07 -3.37 -10.52
CA ILE A 131 -3.56 -3.25 -11.89
C ILE A 131 -3.20 -1.85 -12.42
N PHE A 132 -2.70 -1.77 -13.65
CA PHE A 132 -2.44 -0.50 -14.34
C PHE A 132 -3.18 -0.46 -15.66
N GLY A 133 -3.69 0.72 -16.04
CA GLY A 133 -4.43 0.90 -17.29
C GLY A 133 -5.32 2.14 -17.27
N THR A 134 -6.44 2.06 -18.00
CA THR A 134 -7.51 3.05 -17.96
C THR A 134 -8.53 2.66 -16.90
N TYR A 135 -8.69 3.47 -15.89
CA TYR A 135 -9.68 3.27 -14.82
C TYR A 135 -11.01 3.88 -15.22
N ASN A 136 -12.05 3.05 -15.34
CA ASN A 136 -13.42 3.51 -15.51
C ASN A 136 -14.03 3.86 -14.16
N GLN A 137 -13.89 5.12 -13.77
CA GLN A 137 -14.48 5.62 -12.54
C GLN A 137 -16.01 5.59 -12.63
N VAL A 138 -16.63 4.74 -11.82
CA VAL A 138 -18.08 4.71 -11.68
C VAL A 138 -18.54 5.95 -10.91
N VAL A 139 -19.41 6.74 -11.53
CA VAL A 139 -20.07 7.87 -10.89
C VAL A 139 -21.34 7.35 -10.23
N SER A 140 -21.54 7.64 -8.94
CA SER A 140 -22.69 7.15 -8.15
C SER A 140 -24.05 7.76 -8.55
N LEU A 141 -24.16 8.38 -9.72
CA LEU A 141 -25.38 8.98 -10.24
C LEU A 141 -25.99 8.04 -11.31
N PRO A 142 -27.25 7.61 -11.16
CA PRO A 142 -27.92 6.79 -12.17
C PRO A 142 -27.92 7.43 -13.55
N GLY A 143 -27.55 6.65 -14.59
CA GLY A 143 -27.54 7.12 -15.98
C GLY A 143 -26.30 7.93 -16.38
N VAL A 144 -25.38 8.19 -15.49
CA VAL A 144 -24.10 8.83 -15.82
C VAL A 144 -23.08 7.74 -16.19
N PRO A 145 -22.51 7.77 -17.41
CA PRO A 145 -21.51 6.80 -17.82
C PRO A 145 -20.23 6.95 -16.98
N PRO A 146 -19.44 5.88 -16.82
CA PRO A 146 -18.14 5.95 -16.16
C PRO A 146 -17.23 6.98 -16.85
N VAL A 147 -16.43 7.69 -16.07
CA VAL A 147 -15.41 8.63 -16.58
C VAL A 147 -14.10 7.89 -16.71
N PRO A 148 -13.59 7.65 -17.95
CA PRO A 148 -12.32 6.98 -18.13
C PRO A 148 -11.15 7.88 -17.71
N LYS A 149 -10.23 7.31 -16.92
CA LYS A 149 -8.98 7.96 -16.50
C LYS A 149 -7.80 7.12 -16.97
N SER A 150 -7.14 7.55 -18.02
CA SER A 150 -5.97 6.87 -18.58
C SER A 150 -4.73 7.02 -17.68
N ASN A 151 -3.78 6.09 -17.79
CA ASN A 151 -2.55 6.05 -16.98
C ASN A 151 -2.84 6.06 -15.47
N TYR A 152 -3.82 5.27 -15.07
CA TYR A 152 -4.20 5.06 -13.67
C TYR A 152 -3.73 3.69 -13.18
N GLY A 153 -3.64 3.57 -11.87
CA GLY A 153 -3.42 2.30 -11.18
C GLY A 153 -4.47 2.07 -10.12
N LEU A 154 -4.66 0.80 -9.78
CA LEU A 154 -5.47 0.34 -8.67
C LEU A 154 -4.65 -0.65 -7.83
N LEU A 155 -4.57 -0.39 -6.53
CA LEU A 155 -4.14 -1.37 -5.52
C LEU A 155 -5.38 -1.79 -4.76
N GLY A 156 -5.62 -3.10 -4.70
CA GLY A 156 -6.68 -3.68 -3.89
C GLY A 156 -6.12 -4.64 -2.86
N ALA A 157 -6.74 -4.72 -1.69
CA ALA A 157 -6.44 -5.77 -0.71
C ALA A 157 -7.70 -6.18 0.02
N VAL A 158 -7.89 -7.48 0.18
CA VAL A 158 -8.93 -8.06 1.02
C VAL A 158 -8.27 -8.80 2.17
N ILE A 159 -8.60 -8.41 3.39
CA ILE A 159 -8.21 -9.10 4.63
C ILE A 159 -9.40 -9.96 5.06
N GLU A 160 -9.22 -11.29 5.02
CA GLU A 160 -10.25 -12.23 5.45
C GLU A 160 -10.34 -12.25 6.99
N ASN A 161 -11.53 -11.94 7.52
CA ASN A 161 -11.77 -11.88 8.94
C ASN A 161 -13.16 -12.46 9.27
N PRO A 162 -13.28 -13.36 10.26
CA PRO A 162 -14.56 -13.94 10.67
C PRO A 162 -15.62 -12.93 11.11
N GLN A 163 -15.20 -11.76 11.61
CA GLN A 163 -16.11 -10.67 12.01
C GLN A 163 -16.49 -9.76 10.84
N GLY A 164 -16.08 -10.09 9.63
CA GLY A 164 -16.33 -9.34 8.39
C GLY A 164 -15.03 -8.94 7.70
N ASN A 165 -14.96 -9.22 6.40
CA ASN A 165 -13.78 -8.90 5.60
C ASN A 165 -13.54 -7.39 5.54
N ILE A 166 -12.27 -6.98 5.47
CA ILE A 166 -11.85 -5.60 5.26
C ILE A 166 -11.34 -5.46 3.84
N TYR A 167 -11.82 -4.44 3.12
CA TYR A 167 -11.51 -4.22 1.71
C TYR A 167 -10.83 -2.86 1.54
N TRP A 168 -9.53 -2.86 1.23
CA TRP A 168 -8.75 -1.68 0.91
C TRP A 168 -8.70 -1.46 -0.60
N ARG A 169 -8.96 -0.25 -1.05
CA ARG A 169 -8.78 0.14 -2.45
C ARG A 169 -8.07 1.47 -2.53
N PHE A 170 -7.01 1.55 -3.32
CA PHE A 170 -6.30 2.76 -3.65
C PHE A 170 -6.30 2.95 -5.16
N THR A 171 -6.82 4.08 -5.65
CA THR A 171 -6.84 4.45 -7.06
C THR A 171 -6.18 5.81 -7.26
N GLY A 172 -5.49 5.98 -8.39
CA GLY A 172 -4.81 7.24 -8.72
C GLY A 172 -3.94 7.11 -9.97
N PRO A 173 -3.25 8.19 -10.38
CA PRO A 173 -2.28 8.15 -11.46
C PRO A 173 -1.23 7.05 -11.25
N GLU A 174 -0.85 6.34 -12.31
CA GLU A 174 0.07 5.19 -12.26
C GLU A 174 1.37 5.49 -11.50
N ALA A 175 2.01 6.63 -11.79
CA ALA A 175 3.23 7.02 -11.09
C ALA A 175 3.02 7.18 -9.57
N LEU A 176 1.87 7.74 -9.16
CA LEU A 176 1.51 7.91 -7.75
C LEU A 176 1.27 6.54 -7.09
N ILE A 177 0.56 5.65 -7.76
CA ILE A 177 0.30 4.28 -7.30
C ILE A 177 1.61 3.52 -7.12
N THR A 178 2.49 3.55 -8.12
CA THR A 178 3.81 2.92 -8.09
C THR A 178 4.65 3.42 -6.90
N ALA A 179 4.70 4.74 -6.70
CA ALA A 179 5.46 5.34 -5.59
C ALA A 179 4.87 5.02 -4.20
N ASN A 180 3.57 4.73 -4.11
CA ASN A 180 2.89 4.41 -2.85
C ASN A 180 2.68 2.90 -2.61
N LEU A 181 3.01 2.03 -3.56
CA LEU A 181 2.86 0.58 -3.40
C LEU A 181 3.54 0.04 -2.12
N PRO A 182 4.80 0.43 -1.78
CA PRO A 182 5.42 -0.02 -0.53
C PRO A 182 4.68 0.43 0.73
N LEU A 183 4.10 1.65 0.71
CA LEU A 183 3.33 2.17 1.85
C LEU A 183 1.98 1.47 1.97
N PHE A 184 1.30 1.23 0.86
CA PHE A 184 0.04 0.47 0.85
C PHE A 184 0.24 -0.94 1.42
N ASN A 185 1.30 -1.64 1.01
CA ASN A 185 1.64 -2.94 1.56
C ASN A 185 1.86 -2.87 3.08
N LYS A 186 2.60 -1.86 3.57
CA LYS A 186 2.79 -1.67 5.01
C LYS A 186 1.49 -1.38 5.77
N VAL A 187 0.54 -0.62 5.18
CA VAL A 187 -0.80 -0.43 5.78
C VAL A 187 -1.51 -1.77 5.93
N VAL A 188 -1.58 -2.53 4.86
CA VAL A 188 -2.24 -3.85 4.85
C VAL A 188 -1.58 -4.81 5.84
N ASP A 189 -0.25 -4.85 5.86
CA ASP A 189 0.53 -5.72 6.75
C ASP A 189 0.54 -5.27 8.22
N SER A 190 0.10 -4.04 8.50
CA SER A 190 -0.01 -3.51 9.87
C SER A 190 -1.24 -4.01 10.62
N VAL A 191 -2.07 -4.83 9.97
CA VAL A 191 -3.31 -5.37 10.54
C VAL A 191 -3.10 -6.03 11.91
N LYS A 192 -3.92 -5.63 12.90
CA LYS A 192 -3.94 -6.18 14.26
C LYS A 192 -5.36 -6.17 14.79
N PRO A 193 -5.74 -7.10 15.69
CA PRO A 193 -6.96 -6.97 16.45
C PRO A 193 -6.99 -5.65 17.24
N GLN A 194 -8.16 -5.07 17.40
CA GLN A 194 -8.36 -4.00 18.38
C GLN A 194 -8.27 -4.59 19.79
N GLU A 195 -7.61 -3.90 20.68
CA GLU A 195 -7.71 -4.21 22.11
C GLU A 195 -9.15 -3.91 22.56
N LYS A 196 -9.83 -4.90 23.12
CA LYS A 196 -11.12 -4.64 23.77
C LYS A 196 -10.86 -3.70 24.92
N ALA A 197 -11.60 -2.58 24.96
CA ALA A 197 -11.62 -1.73 26.16
C ALA A 197 -12.03 -2.60 27.36
N PRO A 198 -11.35 -2.42 28.52
CA PRO A 198 -11.64 -3.16 29.74
C PRO A 198 -13.08 -2.92 30.24
#